data_763a4d23c0da4f1fc41efdd3697f4d11
#
_entry.id   763a4d23c0da4f1fc41efdd3697f4d11
#
_cell.length_a   1.000
_cell.length_b   1.000
_cell.length_c   1.000
_cell.angle_alpha   90.00
_cell.angle_beta   90.00
_cell.angle_gamma   90.00
#
_symmetry.space_group_name_H-M   'P 1'
#
loop_
_entity.id
_entity.type
_entity.pdbx_description
1 polymer ?
#
loop_
_entity_poly.entity_id
_entity_poly.type
_entity_poly.pdbx_seq_one_letter_code
_entity_poly.pdbx_strand_id
1 'polypeptide(L)' 'QIGLSRVQLYRKVKAMTGSSVVDLLRKARLAKARRLLETRSMSVSEVAYEVGFSAPSYFTKCFKEEYGMLPGDVGNVMK' A
#
# COMPACT_ATOMS: atom_id res chain seq x y z
N GLN A 1 17.04 -23.74 8.53
CA GLN A 1 16.35 -24.12 7.43
C GLN A 1 15.23 -23.24 7.07
N ILE A 2 14.44 -22.90 8.01
CA ILE A 2 13.33 -22.02 7.75
C ILE A 2 13.81 -20.69 7.22
N GLY A 3 14.88 -20.18 7.78
CA GLY A 3 15.43 -18.93 7.30
C GLY A 3 15.93 -19.01 5.88
N LEU A 4 16.54 -20.11 5.55
CA LEU A 4 17.06 -20.32 4.22
C LEU A 4 15.92 -20.41 3.20
N SER A 5 14.88 -21.16 3.54
CA SER A 5 13.75 -21.29 2.68
C SER A 5 13.09 -19.95 2.43
N ARG A 6 13.01 -19.13 3.46
CA ARG A 6 12.42 -17.83 3.36
C ARG A 6 13.22 -16.95 2.40
N VAL A 7 14.53 -17.04 2.46
CA VAL A 7 15.36 -16.26 1.55
C VAL A 7 15.16 -16.70 0.11
N GLN A 8 15.06 -17.98 -0.12
CA GLN A 8 14.84 -18.49 -1.46
C GLN A 8 13.48 -18.08 -1.99
N LEU A 9 12.48 -18.14 -1.15
CA LEU A 9 11.15 -17.74 -1.53
C LEU A 9 11.12 -16.26 -1.89
N TYR A 10 11.82 -15.46 -1.14
CA TYR A 10 11.92 -14.05 -1.37
C TYR A 10 12.50 -13.76 -2.76
N ARG A 11 13.57 -14.43 -3.10
CA ARG A 11 14.19 -14.25 -4.41
C ARG A 11 13.27 -14.69 -5.53
N LYS A 12 12.56 -15.78 -5.32
CA LYS A 12 11.67 -16.32 -6.31
C LYS A 12 10.55 -15.35 -6.62
N VAL A 13 9.96 -14.79 -5.60
CA VAL A 13 8.89 -13.82 -5.77
C VAL A 13 9.40 -12.62 -6.56
N LYS A 14 10.57 -12.11 -6.20
CA LYS A 14 11.13 -10.97 -6.88
C LYS A 14 11.39 -11.27 -8.36
N ALA A 15 11.91 -12.45 -8.64
CA ALA A 15 12.23 -12.83 -9.99
C ALA A 15 10.98 -12.97 -10.84
N MET A 16 9.92 -13.52 -10.27
CA MET A 16 8.70 -13.78 -11.01
C MET A 16 7.87 -12.52 -11.26
N THR A 17 7.83 -11.64 -10.30
CA THR A 17 6.97 -10.45 -10.39
C THR A 17 7.72 -9.21 -10.84
N GLY A 18 9.03 -9.22 -10.74
CA GLY A 18 9.82 -8.03 -10.99
C GLY A 18 9.71 -7.01 -9.89
N SER A 19 9.08 -7.36 -8.77
CA SER A 19 8.89 -6.45 -7.66
C SER A 19 9.60 -6.97 -6.43
N SER A 20 10.06 -6.06 -5.57
CA SER A 20 10.67 -6.43 -4.31
C SER A 20 9.59 -6.72 -3.28
N VAL A 21 10.00 -7.33 -2.17
CA VAL A 21 9.08 -7.56 -1.06
C VAL A 21 8.58 -6.22 -0.51
N VAL A 22 9.43 -5.20 -0.54
CA VAL A 22 9.02 -3.87 -0.09
C VAL A 22 7.87 -3.35 -0.94
N ASP A 23 7.94 -3.58 -2.25
CA ASP A 23 6.85 -3.15 -3.14
C ASP A 23 5.57 -3.90 -2.85
N LEU A 24 5.67 -5.20 -2.56
CA LEU A 24 4.49 -5.99 -2.23
C LEU A 24 3.86 -5.51 -0.93
N LEU A 25 4.69 -5.18 0.06
CA LEU A 25 4.18 -4.65 1.32
C LEU A 25 3.50 -3.31 1.11
N ARG A 26 4.11 -2.48 0.26
CA ARG A 26 3.51 -1.18 -0.02
C ARG A 26 2.15 -1.33 -0.67
N LYS A 27 2.03 -2.24 -1.61
CA LYS A 27 0.74 -2.48 -2.27
C LYS A 27 -0.29 -2.99 -1.27
N ALA A 28 0.11 -3.87 -0.35
CA ALA A 28 -0.80 -4.37 0.67
C ALA A 28 -1.27 -3.23 1.58
N ARG A 29 -0.35 -2.34 1.95
CA ARG A 29 -0.70 -1.20 2.78
C ARG A 29 -1.66 -0.27 2.05
N LEU A 30 -1.44 -0.05 0.77
CA LEU A 30 -2.31 0.81 -0.02
C LEU A 30 -3.70 0.20 -0.17
N ALA A 31 -3.78 -1.12 -0.31
CA ALA A 31 -5.08 -1.79 -0.38
C ALA A 31 -5.86 -1.63 0.91
N LYS A 32 -5.18 -1.76 2.04
CA LYS A 32 -5.84 -1.55 3.33
C LYS A 32 -6.27 -0.10 3.48
N ALA A 33 -5.41 0.83 3.05
CA ALA A 33 -5.73 2.24 3.13
C ALA A 33 -6.97 2.57 2.32
N ARG A 34 -7.08 1.98 1.13
CA ARG A 34 -8.24 2.23 0.28
C ARG A 34 -9.53 1.84 0.99
N ARG A 35 -9.52 0.68 1.65
CA ARG A 35 -10.71 0.25 2.37
C ARG A 35 -11.04 1.19 3.53
N LEU A 36 -10.02 1.67 4.24
CA LEU A 36 -10.25 2.60 5.32
C LEU A 36 -10.80 3.93 4.81
N LEU A 37 -10.30 4.37 3.66
CA LEU A 37 -10.79 5.61 3.07
C LEU A 37 -12.24 5.47 2.59
N GLU A 38 -12.62 4.30 2.14
CA GLU A 38 -13.97 4.06 1.69
C GLU A 38 -14.98 4.18 2.83
N THR A 39 -14.57 3.86 4.04
CA THR A 39 -15.44 3.98 5.20
C THR A 39 -15.59 5.43 5.64
N ARG A 40 -14.65 6.30 5.25
CA ARG A 40 -14.64 7.72 5.57
C ARG A 40 -14.63 7.98 7.07
N SER A 41 -14.11 7.05 7.84
CA SER A 41 -14.02 7.20 9.28
C SER A 41 -12.73 7.85 9.72
N MET A 42 -11.76 7.97 8.80
CA MET A 42 -10.46 8.54 9.11
C MET A 42 -10.06 9.53 8.02
N SER A 43 -9.27 10.52 8.40
CA SER A 43 -8.71 11.44 7.41
C SER A 43 -7.62 10.75 6.61
N VAL A 44 -7.21 11.36 5.50
CA VAL A 44 -6.13 10.81 4.69
C VAL A 44 -4.86 10.68 5.50
N SER A 45 -4.53 11.69 6.31
CA SER A 45 -3.34 11.62 7.15
C SER A 45 -3.41 10.48 8.15
N GLU A 46 -4.57 10.31 8.78
CA GLU A 46 -4.74 9.24 9.75
C GLU A 46 -4.59 7.88 9.09
N VAL A 47 -5.16 7.71 7.92
CA VAL A 47 -5.06 6.46 7.18
C VAL A 47 -3.59 6.18 6.83
N ALA A 48 -2.86 7.20 6.39
CA ALA A 48 -1.47 7.02 6.03
C ALA A 48 -0.67 6.45 7.20
N TYR A 49 -0.85 7.01 8.38
CA TYR A 49 -0.13 6.53 9.54
C TYR A 49 -0.63 5.17 10.00
N GLU A 50 -1.94 4.97 9.91
CA GLU A 50 -2.53 3.71 10.34
C GLU A 50 -2.00 2.52 9.54
N VAL A 51 -1.79 2.70 8.24
CA VAL A 51 -1.30 1.59 7.42
C VAL A 51 0.22 1.53 7.35
N GLY A 52 0.92 2.41 8.07
CA GLY A 52 2.35 2.27 8.22
C GLY A 52 3.23 3.20 7.40
N PHE A 53 2.67 4.21 6.78
CA PHE A 53 3.47 5.20 6.08
C PHE A 53 3.98 6.25 7.07
N SER A 54 5.20 6.72 6.83
CA SER A 54 5.81 7.69 7.73
C SER A 54 5.40 9.14 7.42
N ALA A 55 4.90 9.39 6.22
CA ALA A 55 4.49 10.72 5.83
C ALA A 55 3.28 10.66 4.90
N PRO A 56 2.26 11.50 5.15
CA PRO A 56 1.08 11.53 4.28
C PRO A 56 1.39 11.90 2.84
N SER A 57 2.38 12.77 2.62
CA SER A 57 2.72 13.17 1.25
C SER A 57 3.26 12.00 0.44
N TYR A 58 4.08 11.16 1.06
CA TYR A 58 4.60 9.99 0.39
C TYR A 58 3.48 8.98 0.14
N PHE A 59 2.61 8.82 1.13
CA PHE A 59 1.45 7.95 0.99
C PHE A 59 0.59 8.39 -0.19
N THR A 60 0.31 9.67 -0.29
CA THR A 60 -0.51 10.21 -1.38
C THR A 60 0.12 9.92 -2.74
N LYS A 61 1.43 10.09 -2.84
CA LYS A 61 2.13 9.81 -4.09
C LYS A 61 2.01 8.34 -4.47
N CYS A 62 2.25 7.45 -3.51
CA CYS A 62 2.16 6.02 -3.77
C CYS A 62 0.75 5.60 -4.13
N PHE A 63 -0.23 6.14 -3.43
CA PHE A 63 -1.63 5.81 -3.68
C PHE A 63 -2.03 6.21 -5.10
N LYS A 64 -1.63 7.41 -5.50
CA LYS A 64 -1.97 7.89 -6.83
C LYS A 64 -1.30 7.03 -7.91
N GLU A 65 -0.06 6.61 -7.67
CA GLU A 65 0.63 5.77 -8.62
C GLU A 65 -0.02 4.40 -8.74
N GLU A 66 -0.55 3.90 -7.64
CA GLU A 66 -1.16 2.57 -7.64
C GLU A 66 -2.58 2.58 -8.23
N TYR A 67 -3.37 3.56 -7.88
CA TYR A 67 -4.79 3.56 -8.22
C TYR A 67 -5.20 4.63 -9.23
N GLY A 68 -4.31 5.55 -9.59
CA GLY A 68 -4.62 6.59 -10.54
C GLY A 68 -5.50 7.69 -10.00
N MET A 69 -5.71 7.74 -8.70
CA MET A 69 -6.51 8.79 -8.08
C MET A 69 -5.90 9.16 -6.73
N LEU A 70 -6.27 10.32 -6.23
CA LEU A 70 -5.79 10.76 -4.93
C LEU A 70 -6.56 10.05 -3.82
N PRO A 71 -5.92 9.83 -2.65
CA PRO A 71 -6.63 9.18 -1.54
C PRO A 71 -7.88 9.94 -1.12
N GLY A 72 -7.84 11.26 -1.19
CA GLY A 72 -8.98 12.07 -0.82
C GLY A 72 -10.18 11.93 -1.75
N ASP A 73 -9.96 11.38 -2.93
CA ASP A 73 -11.03 11.23 -3.92
C ASP A 73 -11.75 9.90 -3.83
N VAL A 74 -11.28 8.99 -2.98
CA VAL A 74 -11.83 7.64 -2.96
C VAL A 74 -13.33 7.62 -2.68
N GLY A 75 -13.77 8.32 -1.65
CA GLY A 75 -15.18 8.34 -1.32
C GLY A 75 -16.02 9.09 -2.33
N ASN A 76 -15.43 10.09 -2.97
CA ASN A 76 -16.17 10.91 -3.94
C ASN A 76 -16.41 10.16 -5.23
N VAL A 77 -15.46 9.35 -5.64
CA VAL A 77 -15.58 8.61 -6.89
C VAL A 77 -16.69 7.56 -6.79
N MET A 78 -16.91 7.05 -5.61
CA MET A 78 -17.90 6.00 -5.40
C MET A 78 -19.33 6.49 -5.56
N LYS A 79 -19.51 7.75 -5.63
CA LYS A 79 -20.86 8.27 -5.84
C LYS A 79 -21.25 8.18 -7.28
#